data_73fbdc155984a9b7595894febc6d8a13
#
_entry.id   73fbdc155984a9b7595894febc6d8a13
#
_cell.length_a   1.000
_cell.length_b   1.000
_cell.length_c   1.000
_cell.angle_alpha   90.00
_cell.angle_beta   90.00
_cell.angle_gamma   90.00
#
_symmetry.space_group_name_H-M   'P 1'
#
loop_
_entity.id
_entity.type
_entity.pdbx_description
1 polymer ?
#
loop_
_entity_poly.entity_id
_entity_poly.type
_entity_poly.pdbx_seq_one_letter_code
_entity_poly.pdbx_strand_id
1 'polypeptide(L)'
;MLEDVIKVWGGHEVTAMDVYRDMYRFGEGYLQKENEPKGDYKANPIAYWRNEGKDHGHYRVMFEDTFEETLKELQEADFCILNGLSYFGRKNVQEHASKMFAMIFDLDGVTDKTLNAFLNGAYEVDAYPIPNYIILSGHGVHLYYLFEEPIPLFPNLKIQLKEFKYALTDRLWNAYTSTYKSRQKQGINQGFRVIGGKTKKDAPEQRVRAFQINTHPFTLTQLAEYVPDAMRVDENKLFRESKMSLKEAQKKYPEWYERVVVGKDKSKARWRIEEKVNGDNPYALYDWWKKKVREGAAYNHRYFCVMCLAIYGAKCNVPQEQVEKDAYEFVPFLNSINPSEPFTESDVESALECYDHRYCTFPIKDIEVISAIPIPRNKRNGRPQKTHMKIISSTRDVLYPEGEWRNKDGRPVGSGTKEQAVREYMVAHPEASVSEIAKALGVSRPTVYKYKDKEPVKMEEPTKIDYMVKLQDGTEVMIESMKPLSEYEQERMARLKAYQERMAKIEATGVEKSDIID
;
A
#
# COMPACT_ATOMS: atom_id res chain seq x y z
N MET A 1 29.94 -6.44 4.60
CA MET A 1 28.68 -6.69 5.36
C MET A 1 27.66 -5.61 5.00
N LEU A 2 26.36 -5.87 5.17
CA LEU A 2 25.29 -4.88 4.79
C LEU A 2 25.52 -3.50 5.42
N GLU A 3 26.03 -3.47 6.64
CA GLU A 3 26.39 -2.24 7.35
C GLU A 3 27.42 -1.39 6.58
N ASP A 4 28.45 -2.02 6.03
CA ASP A 4 29.51 -1.30 5.32
C ASP A 4 28.94 -0.64 4.06
N VAL A 5 28.04 -1.36 3.37
CA VAL A 5 27.32 -0.82 2.21
C VAL A 5 26.51 0.41 2.61
N ILE A 6 25.74 0.35 3.71
CA ILE A 6 24.95 1.49 4.17
C ILE A 6 25.86 2.69 4.49
N LYS A 7 26.98 2.46 5.18
CA LYS A 7 27.93 3.52 5.54
C LYS A 7 28.60 4.17 4.32
N VAL A 8 28.92 3.38 3.29
CA VAL A 8 29.46 3.93 2.02
C VAL A 8 28.49 4.90 1.36
N TRP A 9 27.18 4.65 1.50
CA TRP A 9 26.13 5.53 0.98
C TRP A 9 25.69 6.64 1.97
N GLY A 10 26.52 6.95 2.98
CA GLY A 10 26.30 8.05 3.92
C GLY A 10 25.39 7.72 5.11
N GLY A 11 24.94 6.47 5.22
CA GLY A 11 24.13 6.04 6.37
C GLY A 11 24.96 5.93 7.65
N HIS A 12 24.38 6.30 8.78
CA HIS A 12 24.98 6.19 10.09
C HIS A 12 24.05 5.47 11.08
N GLU A 13 24.65 4.74 12.01
CA GLU A 13 23.88 4.01 13.02
C GLU A 13 23.23 4.97 14.02
N VAL A 14 21.98 4.67 14.37
CA VAL A 14 21.17 5.46 15.31
C VAL A 14 20.52 4.55 16.35
N THR A 15 20.10 5.12 17.47
CA THR A 15 19.44 4.35 18.53
C THR A 15 17.99 4.03 18.16
N ALA A 16 17.41 3.01 18.81
CA ALA A 16 15.99 2.68 18.66
C ALA A 16 15.10 3.88 18.99
N MET A 17 15.47 4.66 20.02
CA MET A 17 14.67 5.82 20.43
C MET A 17 14.74 6.97 19.45
N ASP A 18 15.87 7.18 18.77
CA ASP A 18 15.95 8.19 17.71
C ASP A 18 14.94 7.88 16.60
N VAL A 19 14.90 6.60 16.15
CA VAL A 19 13.95 6.17 15.11
C VAL A 19 12.50 6.31 15.56
N TYR A 20 12.16 5.87 16.77
CA TYR A 20 10.76 5.88 17.22
C TYR A 20 10.27 7.28 17.59
N ARG A 21 11.13 8.16 18.12
CA ARG A 21 10.78 9.56 18.36
C ARG A 21 10.51 10.31 17.06
N ASP A 22 11.36 10.09 16.06
CA ASP A 22 11.18 10.68 14.73
C ASP A 22 9.92 10.11 14.06
N MET A 23 9.80 8.77 13.99
CA MET A 23 8.67 8.11 13.33
C MET A 23 7.31 8.49 13.94
N TYR A 24 7.19 8.49 15.27
CA TYR A 24 5.92 8.79 15.93
C TYR A 24 5.74 10.27 16.31
N ARG A 25 6.71 11.12 15.93
CA ARG A 25 6.65 12.57 16.13
C ARG A 25 6.39 12.96 17.57
N PHE A 26 7.27 12.51 18.47
CA PHE A 26 7.15 12.79 19.90
C PHE A 26 7.14 14.29 20.19
N GLY A 27 6.30 14.71 21.13
CA GLY A 27 6.11 16.10 21.48
C GLY A 27 5.09 16.86 20.63
N GLU A 28 4.62 16.29 19.51
CA GLU A 28 3.66 16.95 18.62
C GLU A 28 2.18 16.62 18.96
N GLY A 29 1.95 15.87 20.04
CA GLY A 29 0.60 15.60 20.54
C GLY A 29 -0.18 14.52 19.79
N TYR A 30 0.49 13.73 18.95
CA TYR A 30 -0.15 12.60 18.25
C TYR A 30 -0.41 11.42 19.16
N LEU A 31 0.47 11.18 20.13
CA LEU A 31 0.37 10.06 21.07
C LEU A 31 -0.23 10.50 22.41
N GLN A 32 -0.80 9.57 23.12
CA GLN A 32 -1.31 9.75 24.47
C GLN A 32 -0.20 9.45 25.49
N LYS A 33 -0.19 10.18 26.59
CA LYS A 33 0.61 9.88 27.80
C LYS A 33 -0.15 8.91 28.70
N GLU A 34 0.55 8.12 29.50
CA GLU A 34 -0.05 7.05 30.31
C GLU A 34 -1.12 7.55 31.26
N ASN A 35 -0.85 8.67 31.94
CA ASN A 35 -1.75 9.27 32.94
C ASN A 35 -2.54 10.47 32.41
N GLU A 36 -2.64 10.64 31.09
CA GLU A 36 -3.38 11.75 30.50
C GLU A 36 -4.88 11.58 30.74
N PRO A 37 -5.61 12.60 31.19
CA PRO A 37 -7.06 12.54 31.37
C PRO A 37 -7.73 12.07 30.07
N LYS A 38 -8.78 11.27 30.19
CA LYS A 38 -9.59 10.86 29.06
C LYS A 38 -10.31 12.09 28.47
N GLY A 39 -9.63 12.78 27.57
CA GLY A 39 -10.13 13.91 26.80
C GLY A 39 -10.30 13.54 25.34
N ASP A 40 -9.57 14.23 24.47
CA ASP A 40 -9.53 13.90 23.07
C ASP A 40 -8.93 12.51 22.86
N TYR A 41 -9.65 11.68 22.12
CA TYR A 41 -9.31 10.28 21.95
C TYR A 41 -8.07 10.14 21.07
N LYS A 42 -6.92 9.97 21.70
CA LYS A 42 -5.65 9.71 21.01
C LYS A 42 -5.45 8.21 20.82
N ALA A 43 -4.72 7.86 19.82
CA ALA A 43 -4.37 6.48 19.49
C ALA A 43 -2.87 6.28 19.67
N ASN A 44 -2.45 5.13 20.20
CA ASN A 44 -1.05 4.81 20.46
C ASN A 44 -0.56 3.64 19.60
N PRO A 45 0.74 3.54 19.33
CA PRO A 45 1.35 2.33 18.82
C PRO A 45 1.11 1.16 19.80
N ILE A 46 1.00 -0.04 19.26
CA ILE A 46 0.81 -1.26 20.07
C ILE A 46 1.84 -2.29 19.66
N ALA A 47 2.71 -2.64 20.59
CA ALA A 47 3.64 -3.75 20.43
C ALA A 47 2.94 -5.09 20.67
N TYR A 48 3.31 -6.10 19.91
CA TYR A 48 2.98 -7.49 20.19
C TYR A 48 4.27 -8.22 20.53
N TRP A 49 4.27 -8.96 21.65
CA TRP A 49 5.45 -9.67 22.09
C TRP A 49 5.14 -11.06 22.64
N ARG A 50 6.10 -11.96 22.58
CA ARG A 50 6.01 -13.34 23.07
C ARG A 50 7.38 -13.83 23.50
N ASN A 51 7.43 -14.62 24.57
CA ASN A 51 8.60 -15.38 24.98
C ASN A 51 8.47 -16.84 24.57
N GLU A 52 9.60 -17.49 24.36
CA GLU A 52 9.66 -18.90 24.01
C GLU A 52 8.98 -19.77 25.10
N GLY A 53 8.27 -20.81 24.68
CA GLY A 53 7.54 -21.71 25.58
C GLY A 53 6.25 -21.12 26.14
N LYS A 54 5.79 -19.97 25.66
CA LYS A 54 4.47 -19.41 25.98
C LYS A 54 3.52 -19.59 24.80
N ASP A 55 2.32 -20.13 25.08
CA ASP A 55 1.31 -20.42 24.04
C ASP A 55 0.69 -19.17 23.45
N HIS A 56 0.69 -18.05 24.21
CA HIS A 56 0.04 -16.81 23.78
C HIS A 56 1.00 -15.62 23.82
N GLY A 57 0.86 -14.74 22.83
CA GLY A 57 1.52 -13.44 22.81
C GLY A 57 0.68 -12.38 23.52
N HIS A 58 1.31 -11.28 23.85
CA HIS A 58 0.73 -10.18 24.59
C HIS A 58 0.80 -8.87 23.79
N TYR A 59 -0.18 -8.00 24.03
CA TYR A 59 -0.21 -6.66 23.48
C TYR A 59 0.20 -5.63 24.54
N ARG A 60 1.08 -4.71 24.17
CA ARG A 60 1.48 -3.59 25.02
C ARG A 60 1.24 -2.28 24.32
N VAL A 61 0.43 -1.41 24.91
CA VAL A 61 0.24 -0.04 24.42
C VAL A 61 1.49 0.76 24.75
N MET A 62 1.99 1.51 23.76
CA MET A 62 3.19 2.32 23.86
C MET A 62 2.77 3.78 24.09
N PHE A 63 2.83 4.26 25.33
CA PHE A 63 2.55 5.65 25.67
C PHE A 63 3.78 6.51 25.44
N GLU A 64 3.59 7.78 25.11
CA GLU A 64 4.68 8.66 24.74
C GLU A 64 5.71 8.85 25.88
N ASP A 65 5.23 9.10 27.10
CA ASP A 65 6.04 9.39 28.27
C ASP A 65 6.76 8.17 28.86
N THR A 66 6.22 6.96 28.68
CA THR A 66 6.82 5.70 29.17
C THR A 66 7.35 4.83 28.04
N PHE A 67 7.46 5.38 26.81
CA PHE A 67 7.84 4.62 25.63
C PHE A 67 9.21 3.96 25.76
N GLU A 68 10.22 4.73 26.20
CA GLU A 68 11.59 4.26 26.30
C GLU A 68 11.75 3.13 27.32
N GLU A 69 11.10 3.26 28.48
CA GLU A 69 11.12 2.23 29.52
C GLU A 69 10.45 0.94 29.03
N THR A 70 9.25 1.07 28.46
CA THR A 70 8.51 -0.05 27.90
C THR A 70 9.29 -0.71 26.75
N LEU A 71 9.94 0.08 25.89
CA LEU A 71 10.74 -0.44 24.80
C LEU A 71 11.92 -1.28 25.31
N LYS A 72 12.64 -0.82 26.34
CA LYS A 72 13.74 -1.56 26.95
C LYS A 72 13.30 -2.93 27.48
N GLU A 73 12.14 -2.99 28.13
CA GLU A 73 11.55 -4.27 28.56
C GLU A 73 11.26 -5.19 27.36
N LEU A 74 10.63 -4.66 26.31
CA LEU A 74 10.22 -5.42 25.14
C LEU A 74 11.40 -5.87 24.26
N GLN A 75 12.53 -5.18 24.28
CA GLN A 75 13.75 -5.58 23.57
C GLN A 75 14.35 -6.89 24.08
N GLU A 76 14.07 -7.27 25.33
CA GLU A 76 14.53 -8.54 25.92
C GLU A 76 13.61 -9.72 25.60
N ALA A 77 12.41 -9.47 25.08
CA ALA A 77 11.51 -10.54 24.65
C ALA A 77 12.10 -11.33 23.45
N ASP A 78 11.81 -12.63 23.38
CA ASP A 78 12.30 -13.48 22.30
C ASP A 78 11.70 -13.12 20.95
N PHE A 79 10.47 -12.63 20.99
CA PHE A 79 9.77 -12.09 19.82
C PHE A 79 9.03 -10.82 20.21
N CYS A 80 9.36 -9.72 19.58
CA CYS A 80 8.61 -8.49 19.72
C CYS A 80 8.54 -7.75 18.38
N ILE A 81 7.33 -7.29 18.04
CA ILE A 81 7.08 -6.53 16.81
C ILE A 81 6.33 -5.24 17.11
N LEU A 82 6.64 -4.23 16.32
CA LEU A 82 5.98 -2.93 16.28
C LEU A 82 5.84 -2.52 14.81
N ASN A 83 5.02 -1.53 14.51
CA ASN A 83 4.89 -1.00 13.16
C ASN A 83 4.67 0.52 13.16
N GLY A 84 4.64 1.15 11.98
CA GLY A 84 4.47 2.60 11.85
C GLY A 84 3.03 3.10 12.02
N LEU A 85 2.17 2.41 12.79
CA LEU A 85 0.77 2.78 12.98
C LEU A 85 0.46 3.09 14.45
N SER A 86 -0.55 3.92 14.66
CA SER A 86 -1.26 4.02 15.95
C SER A 86 -2.64 3.34 15.87
N TYR A 87 -3.15 2.92 17.02
CA TYR A 87 -4.37 2.13 17.13
C TYR A 87 -5.28 2.66 18.23
N PHE A 88 -6.58 2.58 17.98
CA PHE A 88 -7.57 2.73 19.02
C PHE A 88 -7.72 1.42 19.80
N GLY A 89 -7.72 1.51 21.14
CA GLY A 89 -7.88 0.35 22.02
C GLY A 89 -6.57 -0.35 22.38
N ARG A 90 -6.58 -1.68 22.49
CA ARG A 90 -5.48 -2.45 23.07
C ARG A 90 -4.91 -3.55 22.14
N LYS A 91 -5.35 -3.61 20.88
CA LYS A 91 -4.92 -4.61 19.91
C LYS A 91 -4.50 -3.94 18.61
N ASN A 92 -3.39 -4.38 18.02
CA ASN A 92 -2.86 -3.88 16.76
C ASN A 92 -3.53 -4.49 15.51
N VAL A 93 -4.87 -4.58 15.54
CA VAL A 93 -5.65 -5.08 14.41
C VAL A 93 -5.97 -3.95 13.42
N GLN A 94 -6.00 -4.26 12.14
CA GLN A 94 -6.21 -3.27 11.07
C GLN A 94 -7.53 -2.47 11.25
N GLU A 95 -8.54 -3.06 11.82
CA GLU A 95 -9.83 -2.40 12.11
C GLU A 95 -9.63 -1.19 13.04
N HIS A 96 -8.76 -1.33 14.04
CA HIS A 96 -8.48 -0.31 15.05
C HIS A 96 -7.38 0.67 14.64
N ALA A 97 -6.71 0.47 13.50
CA ALA A 97 -5.66 1.38 13.04
C ALA A 97 -6.22 2.78 12.78
N SER A 98 -5.57 3.78 13.37
CA SER A 98 -5.98 5.18 13.40
C SER A 98 -5.18 6.06 12.45
N LYS A 99 -3.86 6.05 12.58
CA LYS A 99 -2.95 6.84 11.76
C LYS A 99 -1.77 6.00 11.30
N MET A 100 -1.21 6.34 10.14
CA MET A 100 0.03 5.78 9.61
C MET A 100 1.10 6.86 9.65
N PHE A 101 2.14 6.63 10.42
CA PHE A 101 3.30 7.51 10.57
C PHE A 101 4.42 7.15 9.61
N ALA A 102 4.52 5.86 9.28
CA ALA A 102 5.51 5.35 8.34
C ALA A 102 4.94 4.18 7.53
N MET A 103 5.40 4.06 6.29
CA MET A 103 5.20 2.85 5.49
C MET A 103 6.50 2.05 5.52
N ILE A 104 6.42 0.83 6.02
CA ILE A 104 7.57 -0.03 6.27
C ILE A 104 7.50 -1.23 5.36
N PHE A 105 8.64 -1.61 4.76
CA PHE A 105 8.78 -2.77 3.87
C PHE A 105 9.85 -3.70 4.44
N ASP A 106 9.58 -5.00 4.43
CA ASP A 106 10.52 -6.05 4.75
C ASP A 106 11.03 -6.67 3.44
N LEU A 107 12.31 -6.60 3.20
CA LEU A 107 12.97 -7.19 2.05
C LEU A 107 13.85 -8.34 2.51
N ASP A 108 13.44 -9.56 2.23
CA ASP A 108 14.21 -10.77 2.46
C ASP A 108 15.20 -11.05 1.31
N GLY A 109 16.20 -11.87 1.59
CA GLY A 109 17.20 -12.26 0.61
C GLY A 109 18.10 -11.12 0.15
N VAL A 110 18.31 -10.12 0.98
CA VAL A 110 19.20 -8.99 0.71
C VAL A 110 20.64 -9.37 1.02
N THR A 111 21.53 -9.12 0.06
CA THR A 111 22.98 -9.28 0.16
C THR A 111 23.67 -7.96 -0.02
N ASP A 112 24.98 -7.89 0.24
CA ASP A 112 25.78 -6.67 0.02
C ASP A 112 25.62 -6.15 -1.42
N LYS A 113 25.62 -7.06 -2.40
CA LYS A 113 25.43 -6.71 -3.82
C LYS A 113 24.04 -6.15 -4.11
N THR A 114 22.99 -6.80 -3.59
CA THR A 114 21.62 -6.35 -3.86
C THR A 114 21.27 -5.08 -3.10
N LEU A 115 21.81 -4.87 -1.90
CA LEU A 115 21.66 -3.60 -1.17
C LEU A 115 22.39 -2.47 -1.87
N ASN A 116 23.62 -2.72 -2.34
CA ASN A 116 24.36 -1.73 -3.11
C ASN A 116 23.64 -1.38 -4.42
N ALA A 117 23.08 -2.37 -5.12
CA ALA A 117 22.28 -2.14 -6.33
C ALA A 117 21.00 -1.33 -6.02
N PHE A 118 20.34 -1.60 -4.90
CA PHE A 118 19.20 -0.80 -4.44
C PHE A 118 19.59 0.65 -4.18
N LEU A 119 20.65 0.89 -3.41
CA LEU A 119 21.10 2.24 -3.06
C LEU A 119 21.63 2.99 -4.29
N ASN A 120 22.39 2.32 -5.14
CA ASN A 120 22.80 2.90 -6.43
C ASN A 120 21.57 3.30 -7.27
N GLY A 121 20.58 2.41 -7.40
CA GLY A 121 19.34 2.70 -8.10
C GLY A 121 18.53 3.85 -7.47
N ALA A 122 18.58 4.01 -6.15
CA ALA A 122 17.90 5.08 -5.44
C ALA A 122 18.62 6.43 -5.57
N TYR A 123 19.96 6.45 -5.44
CA TYR A 123 20.74 7.69 -5.44
C TYR A 123 21.06 8.19 -6.85
N GLU A 124 21.45 7.29 -7.75
CA GLU A 124 21.98 7.68 -9.04
C GLU A 124 20.91 7.73 -10.14
N VAL A 125 19.92 6.82 -10.08
CA VAL A 125 18.96 6.63 -11.16
C VAL A 125 17.54 7.04 -10.78
N ASP A 126 17.31 7.33 -9.49
CA ASP A 126 15.98 7.62 -8.94
C ASP A 126 14.96 6.49 -9.23
N ALA A 127 15.46 5.26 -9.28
CA ALA A 127 14.62 4.10 -9.52
C ALA A 127 13.77 3.72 -8.30
N TYR A 128 14.23 4.08 -7.11
CA TYR A 128 13.62 3.79 -5.81
C TYR A 128 13.63 5.03 -4.92
N PRO A 129 12.62 5.24 -4.06
CA PRO A 129 12.71 6.28 -3.03
C PRO A 129 13.80 5.89 -2.01
N ILE A 130 14.61 6.85 -1.57
CA ILE A 130 15.62 6.64 -0.54
C ILE A 130 14.92 6.54 0.80
N PRO A 131 14.98 5.40 1.54
CA PRO A 131 14.30 5.27 2.82
C PRO A 131 14.89 6.23 3.87
N ASN A 132 14.09 6.62 4.86
CA ASN A 132 14.61 7.37 6.00
C ASN A 132 15.55 6.50 6.84
N TYR A 133 15.14 5.25 7.07
CA TYR A 133 15.92 4.28 7.84
C TYR A 133 16.01 2.94 7.14
N ILE A 134 17.17 2.31 7.25
CA ILE A 134 17.42 0.92 6.91
C ILE A 134 17.66 0.16 8.21
N ILE A 135 16.83 -0.85 8.47
CA ILE A 135 16.91 -1.65 9.69
C ILE A 135 17.43 -3.03 9.34
N LEU A 136 18.54 -3.44 9.96
CA LEU A 136 19.09 -4.78 9.83
C LEU A 136 18.36 -5.72 10.80
N SER A 137 17.47 -6.56 10.27
CA SER A 137 16.59 -7.44 11.06
C SER A 137 17.14 -8.85 11.28
N GLY A 138 18.32 -9.16 10.73
CA GLY A 138 19.01 -10.45 10.78
C GLY A 138 19.15 -11.08 9.39
N HIS A 139 18.09 -11.57 8.76
CA HIS A 139 18.12 -12.21 7.44
C HIS A 139 17.78 -11.29 6.27
N GLY A 140 17.26 -10.11 6.55
CA GLY A 140 16.86 -9.11 5.56
C GLY A 140 17.00 -7.70 6.09
N VAL A 141 16.41 -6.77 5.38
CA VAL A 141 16.37 -5.36 5.77
C VAL A 141 14.93 -4.87 5.79
N HIS A 142 14.60 -4.02 6.78
CA HIS A 142 13.37 -3.24 6.70
C HIS A 142 13.68 -1.84 6.21
N LEU A 143 12.91 -1.34 5.24
CA LEU A 143 12.99 0.01 4.71
C LEU A 143 11.86 0.84 5.31
N TYR A 144 12.20 1.91 6.01
CA TYR A 144 11.24 2.81 6.66
C TYR A 144 11.11 4.10 5.88
N TYR A 145 9.89 4.42 5.47
CA TYR A 145 9.51 5.68 4.82
C TYR A 145 8.57 6.43 5.75
N LEU A 146 9.07 7.45 6.41
CA LEU A 146 8.33 8.28 7.36
C LEU A 146 7.48 9.29 6.60
N PHE A 147 6.28 9.56 7.09
CA PHE A 147 5.43 10.58 6.52
C PHE A 147 5.61 11.93 7.21
N GLU A 148 5.65 12.99 6.40
CA GLU A 148 5.69 14.37 6.88
C GLU A 148 4.47 14.68 7.77
N GLU A 149 3.29 14.21 7.36
CA GLU A 149 2.06 14.25 8.16
C GLU A 149 1.49 12.83 8.30
N PRO A 150 1.16 12.38 9.53
CA PRO A 150 0.58 11.06 9.72
C PRO A 150 -0.74 10.89 8.99
N ILE A 151 -0.84 9.89 8.13
CA ILE A 151 -2.00 9.64 7.28
C ILE A 151 -3.16 9.07 8.10
N PRO A 152 -4.35 9.71 8.13
CA PRO A 152 -5.52 9.18 8.83
C PRO A 152 -6.06 7.92 8.14
N LEU A 153 -6.29 6.85 8.90
CA LEU A 153 -6.66 5.54 8.37
C LEU A 153 -8.18 5.32 8.35
N PHE A 154 -8.89 6.03 7.49
CA PHE A 154 -10.30 5.76 7.23
C PHE A 154 -10.50 4.44 6.46
N PRO A 155 -11.64 3.73 6.61
CA PRO A 155 -11.85 2.42 6.02
C PRO A 155 -11.60 2.34 4.51
N ASN A 156 -12.04 3.35 3.75
CA ASN A 156 -11.83 3.39 2.30
C ASN A 156 -10.37 3.63 1.92
N LEU A 157 -9.65 4.39 2.74
CA LEU A 157 -8.25 4.72 2.52
C LEU A 157 -7.35 3.52 2.83
N LYS A 158 -7.67 2.75 3.87
CA LYS A 158 -6.93 1.51 4.20
C LYS A 158 -6.83 0.55 3.00
N ILE A 159 -7.89 0.44 2.20
CA ILE A 159 -7.90 -0.42 1.00
C ILE A 159 -6.96 0.15 -0.06
N GLN A 160 -7.01 1.46 -0.32
CA GLN A 160 -6.13 2.11 -1.30
C GLN A 160 -4.67 2.06 -0.87
N LEU A 161 -4.37 2.35 0.41
CA LEU A 161 -3.02 2.27 0.96
C LEU A 161 -2.45 0.85 0.91
N LYS A 162 -3.29 -0.18 1.09
CA LYS A 162 -2.87 -1.57 0.91
C LYS A 162 -2.45 -1.85 -0.54
N GLU A 163 -3.26 -1.44 -1.51
CA GLU A 163 -2.93 -1.63 -2.94
C GLU A 163 -1.70 -0.80 -3.34
N PHE A 164 -1.60 0.41 -2.85
CA PHE A 164 -0.42 1.26 -3.01
C PHE A 164 0.84 0.61 -2.45
N LYS A 165 0.80 0.12 -1.19
CA LYS A 165 1.91 -0.59 -0.57
C LYS A 165 2.32 -1.82 -1.39
N TYR A 166 1.36 -2.57 -1.94
CA TYR A 166 1.65 -3.70 -2.80
C TYR A 166 2.38 -3.28 -4.09
N ALA A 167 1.96 -2.19 -4.72
CA ALA A 167 2.62 -1.68 -5.92
C ALA A 167 4.03 -1.18 -5.61
N LEU A 168 4.22 -0.48 -4.49
CA LEU A 168 5.54 -0.04 -4.06
C LEU A 168 6.43 -1.23 -3.65
N THR A 169 5.87 -2.30 -3.03
CA THR A 169 6.61 -3.54 -2.79
C THR A 169 7.12 -4.14 -4.12
N ASP A 170 6.31 -4.14 -5.18
CA ASP A 170 6.75 -4.64 -6.49
C ASP A 170 7.89 -3.81 -7.09
N ARG A 171 7.93 -2.52 -6.77
CA ARG A 171 9.02 -1.63 -7.17
C ARG A 171 10.28 -1.92 -6.38
N LEU A 172 10.19 -2.00 -5.05
CA LEU A 172 11.32 -2.16 -4.13
C LEU A 172 11.90 -3.58 -4.14
N TRP A 173 11.05 -4.60 -4.28
CA TRP A 173 11.47 -6.01 -4.25
C TRP A 173 11.46 -6.59 -5.67
N ASN A 174 12.60 -6.68 -6.27
CA ASN A 174 12.80 -7.17 -7.63
C ASN A 174 14.11 -8.00 -7.74
N ALA A 175 14.45 -8.47 -8.93
CA ALA A 175 15.63 -9.32 -9.15
C ALA A 175 16.98 -8.62 -8.87
N TYR A 176 17.02 -7.29 -8.81
CA TYR A 176 18.23 -6.54 -8.49
C TYR A 176 18.39 -6.27 -7.00
N THR A 177 17.28 -6.22 -6.26
CA THR A 177 17.25 -5.83 -4.84
C THR A 177 17.11 -7.01 -3.88
N SER A 178 16.79 -8.21 -4.38
CA SER A 178 16.67 -9.43 -3.58
C SER A 178 17.05 -10.66 -4.39
N THR A 179 17.64 -11.65 -3.71
CA THR A 179 17.93 -12.97 -4.28
C THR A 179 16.69 -13.87 -4.31
N TYR A 180 15.63 -13.51 -3.58
CA TYR A 180 14.40 -14.29 -3.55
C TYR A 180 13.49 -13.92 -4.73
N LYS A 181 13.10 -14.95 -5.50
CA LYS A 181 12.23 -14.80 -6.66
C LYS A 181 10.76 -14.51 -6.29
N SER A 182 10.31 -15.01 -5.15
CA SER A 182 8.95 -14.84 -4.67
C SER A 182 8.88 -13.64 -3.73
N ARG A 183 8.05 -12.65 -4.10
CA ARG A 183 7.81 -11.44 -3.31
C ARG A 183 6.72 -11.69 -2.29
N GLN A 184 6.93 -11.27 -1.07
CA GLN A 184 5.91 -11.31 -0.04
C GLN A 184 5.15 -9.97 0.03
N LYS A 185 3.85 -10.01 -0.24
CA LYS A 185 2.98 -8.83 -0.13
C LYS A 185 2.55 -8.64 1.32
N GLN A 186 2.98 -7.56 1.92
CA GLN A 186 2.73 -7.25 3.33
C GLN A 186 1.58 -6.25 3.47
N GLY A 187 0.64 -6.53 4.36
CA GLY A 187 -0.44 -5.61 4.70
C GLY A 187 0.07 -4.32 5.36
N ILE A 188 -0.80 -3.31 5.45
CA ILE A 188 -0.42 -2.02 6.05
C ILE A 188 -0.12 -2.12 7.55
N ASN A 189 -0.71 -3.07 8.25
CA ASN A 189 -0.50 -3.30 9.69
C ASN A 189 0.47 -4.45 10.01
N GLN A 190 1.27 -4.88 9.02
CA GLN A 190 2.36 -5.82 9.25
C GLN A 190 3.26 -5.32 10.38
N GLY A 191 3.58 -6.20 11.33
CA GLY A 191 4.53 -5.93 12.39
C GLY A 191 5.97 -6.23 11.97
N PHE A 192 6.90 -5.46 12.51
CA PHE A 192 8.34 -5.58 12.24
C PHE A 192 9.09 -5.72 13.55
N ARG A 193 10.18 -6.50 13.57
CA ARG A 193 11.00 -6.66 14.76
C ARG A 193 11.37 -5.31 15.36
N VAL A 194 11.20 -5.17 16.68
CA VAL A 194 11.58 -3.93 17.36
C VAL A 194 13.08 -3.68 17.26
N ILE A 195 13.45 -2.42 17.05
CA ILE A 195 14.85 -2.01 16.97
C ILE A 195 15.50 -2.19 18.35
N GLY A 196 16.70 -2.75 18.39
CA GLY A 196 17.37 -3.15 19.61
C GLY A 196 16.92 -4.51 20.19
N GLY A 197 15.82 -5.07 19.69
CA GLY A 197 15.34 -6.40 20.08
C GLY A 197 16.15 -7.55 19.48
N LYS A 198 15.85 -8.79 19.89
CA LYS A 198 16.51 -10.00 19.39
C LYS A 198 16.13 -10.26 17.92
N THR A 199 17.10 -10.73 17.14
CA THR A 199 16.87 -11.24 15.78
C THR A 199 16.24 -12.64 15.79
N LYS A 200 16.14 -13.32 14.65
CA LYS A 200 15.64 -14.71 14.58
C LYS A 200 16.55 -15.69 15.34
N LYS A 201 16.01 -16.85 15.71
CA LYS A 201 16.63 -17.89 16.59
C LYS A 201 18.02 -18.37 16.20
N ASP A 202 18.37 -18.36 14.93
CA ASP A 202 19.66 -18.80 14.41
C ASP A 202 20.83 -17.83 14.70
N ALA A 203 20.52 -16.63 15.20
CA ALA A 203 21.52 -15.64 15.60
C ALA A 203 21.07 -14.87 16.88
N PRO A 204 20.87 -15.55 18.02
CA PRO A 204 20.25 -14.97 19.22
C PRO A 204 21.05 -13.82 19.85
N GLU A 205 22.37 -13.77 19.62
CA GLU A 205 23.25 -12.71 20.13
C GLU A 205 23.17 -11.42 19.30
N GLN A 206 22.56 -11.50 18.10
CA GLN A 206 22.42 -10.32 17.25
C GLN A 206 21.18 -9.52 17.64
N ARG A 207 21.34 -8.21 17.66
CA ARG A 207 20.27 -7.25 17.88
C ARG A 207 19.87 -6.57 16.58
N VAL A 208 18.61 -6.22 16.47
CA VAL A 208 18.10 -5.42 15.36
C VAL A 208 18.69 -4.02 15.42
N ARG A 209 19.37 -3.58 14.36
CA ARG A 209 20.11 -2.32 14.30
C ARG A 209 19.51 -1.39 13.27
N ALA A 210 19.55 -0.09 13.54
CA ALA A 210 18.98 0.94 12.70
C ALA A 210 20.04 1.89 12.16
N PHE A 211 19.89 2.26 10.89
CA PHE A 211 20.75 3.24 10.21
C PHE A 211 19.87 4.30 9.56
N GLN A 212 20.16 5.56 9.87
CA GLN A 212 19.55 6.70 9.17
C GLN A 212 20.33 6.98 7.89
N ILE A 213 19.62 7.15 6.79
CA ILE A 213 20.23 7.42 5.48
C ILE A 213 19.57 8.61 4.77
N ASN A 214 18.37 8.99 5.19
CA ASN A 214 17.65 10.15 4.69
C ASN A 214 16.89 10.81 5.86
N THR A 215 17.00 12.11 5.99
CA THR A 215 16.34 12.90 7.04
C THR A 215 15.01 13.51 6.60
N HIS A 216 14.72 13.52 5.29
CA HIS A 216 13.51 14.14 4.76
C HIS A 216 12.33 13.16 4.80
N PRO A 217 11.27 13.45 5.57
CA PRO A 217 10.05 12.64 5.54
C PRO A 217 9.34 12.82 4.20
N PHE A 218 8.44 11.88 3.89
CA PHE A 218 7.74 11.82 2.61
C PHE A 218 6.31 12.33 2.72
N THR A 219 5.85 12.99 1.68
CA THR A 219 4.42 13.06 1.38
C THR A 219 3.98 11.79 0.64
N LEU A 220 2.69 11.48 0.72
CA LEU A 220 2.14 10.35 -0.04
C LEU A 220 2.30 10.54 -1.55
N THR A 221 2.24 11.80 -2.02
CA THR A 221 2.43 12.18 -3.43
C THR A 221 3.84 11.85 -3.92
N GLN A 222 4.86 12.14 -3.13
CA GLN A 222 6.25 11.82 -3.48
C GLN A 222 6.47 10.30 -3.62
N LEU A 223 5.95 9.50 -2.69
CA LEU A 223 6.02 8.04 -2.83
C LEU A 223 5.18 7.53 -4.00
N ALA A 224 4.09 8.24 -4.36
CA ALA A 224 3.24 7.87 -5.48
C ALA A 224 3.92 7.99 -6.85
N GLU A 225 5.01 8.73 -6.96
CA GLU A 225 5.78 8.83 -8.19
C GLU A 225 6.46 7.52 -8.59
N TYR A 226 6.70 6.63 -7.61
CA TYR A 226 7.33 5.32 -7.82
C TYR A 226 6.35 4.19 -8.12
N VAL A 227 5.05 4.49 -8.18
CA VAL A 227 4.01 3.49 -8.47
C VAL A 227 3.18 3.88 -9.69
N PRO A 228 2.58 2.91 -10.41
CA PRO A 228 1.70 3.20 -11.54
C PRO A 228 0.51 4.08 -11.13
N ASP A 229 0.08 4.99 -12.00
CA ASP A 229 -1.03 5.93 -11.75
C ASP A 229 -2.31 5.25 -11.25
N ALA A 230 -2.63 4.07 -11.77
CA ALA A 230 -3.81 3.30 -11.36
C ALA A 230 -3.76 2.81 -9.90
N MET A 231 -2.58 2.83 -9.26
CA MET A 231 -2.35 2.37 -7.88
C MET A 231 -2.10 3.53 -6.92
N ARG A 232 -2.08 4.77 -7.42
CA ARG A 232 -1.95 5.97 -6.59
C ARG A 232 -3.17 6.13 -5.69
N VAL A 233 -2.94 6.69 -4.51
CA VAL A 233 -4.02 7.00 -3.57
C VAL A 233 -4.68 8.31 -4.01
N ASP A 234 -6.00 8.34 -3.99
CA ASP A 234 -6.77 9.55 -4.27
C ASP A 234 -6.80 10.43 -3.00
N GLU A 235 -5.99 11.47 -2.99
CA GLU A 235 -5.85 12.40 -1.86
C GLU A 235 -7.17 13.11 -1.53
N ASN A 236 -8.06 13.31 -2.50
CA ASN A 236 -9.39 13.87 -2.25
C ASN A 236 -10.27 12.94 -1.39
N LYS A 237 -9.86 11.68 -1.21
CA LYS A 237 -10.53 10.71 -0.34
C LYS A 237 -9.93 10.63 1.05
N LEU A 238 -8.79 11.30 1.31
CA LEU A 238 -8.17 11.37 2.65
C LEU A 238 -9.14 11.99 3.66
N PHE A 239 -9.94 12.95 3.23
CA PHE A 239 -10.89 13.69 4.06
C PHE A 239 -12.33 13.45 3.59
N ARG A 240 -12.78 12.20 3.58
CA ARG A 240 -14.15 11.91 3.17
C ARG A 240 -15.13 12.29 4.28
N GLU A 241 -15.75 13.42 4.15
CA GLU A 241 -17.05 13.68 4.76
C GLU A 241 -18.06 12.71 4.14
N SER A 242 -18.79 12.00 4.98
CA SER A 242 -19.96 11.25 4.52
C SER A 242 -20.96 12.28 3.96
N LYS A 243 -21.18 12.26 2.64
CA LYS A 243 -22.18 13.13 1.99
C LYS A 243 -23.62 12.86 2.45
N MET A 244 -23.82 11.84 3.26
CA MET A 244 -25.11 11.40 3.75
C MET A 244 -25.12 11.35 5.27
N SER A 245 -26.01 12.11 5.90
CA SER A 245 -26.20 12.04 7.35
C SER A 245 -26.78 10.69 7.77
N LEU A 246 -26.61 10.34 9.03
CA LEU A 246 -27.14 9.08 9.58
C LEU A 246 -28.68 9.00 9.46
N LYS A 247 -29.36 10.16 9.59
CA LYS A 247 -30.83 10.27 9.41
C LYS A 247 -31.25 10.02 7.95
N GLU A 248 -30.49 10.54 7.00
CA GLU A 248 -30.73 10.28 5.58
C GLU A 248 -30.43 8.82 5.21
N ALA A 249 -29.36 8.25 5.78
CA ALA A 249 -29.04 6.83 5.61
C ALA A 249 -30.12 5.93 6.20
N GLN A 250 -30.67 6.26 7.37
CA GLN A 250 -31.80 5.54 7.99
C GLN A 250 -33.03 5.56 7.07
N LYS A 251 -33.37 6.72 6.49
CA LYS A 251 -34.51 6.87 5.60
C LYS A 251 -34.31 6.14 4.26
N LYS A 252 -33.08 6.17 3.72
CA LYS A 252 -32.77 5.61 2.40
C LYS A 252 -32.47 4.10 2.43
N TYR A 253 -31.91 3.65 3.53
CA TYR A 253 -31.46 2.25 3.73
C TYR A 253 -31.90 1.73 5.11
N PRO A 254 -33.21 1.61 5.39
CA PRO A 254 -33.71 1.23 6.72
C PRO A 254 -33.21 -0.15 7.17
N GLU A 255 -33.15 -1.14 6.29
CA GLU A 255 -32.66 -2.48 6.62
C GLU A 255 -31.17 -2.46 7.03
N TRP A 256 -30.35 -1.66 6.33
CA TRP A 256 -28.95 -1.46 6.70
C TRP A 256 -28.85 -0.79 8.07
N TYR A 257 -29.66 0.25 8.32
CA TYR A 257 -29.66 0.98 9.58
C TYR A 257 -30.02 0.08 10.75
N GLU A 258 -31.11 -0.69 10.62
CA GLU A 258 -31.53 -1.65 11.66
C GLU A 258 -30.45 -2.71 11.92
N ARG A 259 -29.88 -3.29 10.89
CA ARG A 259 -28.85 -4.32 11.04
C ARG A 259 -27.55 -3.78 11.62
N VAL A 260 -27.02 -2.68 11.04
CA VAL A 260 -25.64 -2.23 11.32
C VAL A 260 -25.58 -1.26 12.49
N VAL A 261 -26.56 -0.36 12.59
CA VAL A 261 -26.55 0.72 13.60
C VAL A 261 -27.25 0.27 14.87
N VAL A 262 -28.45 -0.27 14.76
CA VAL A 262 -29.25 -0.73 15.91
C VAL A 262 -28.77 -2.10 16.38
N GLY A 263 -28.73 -3.07 15.48
CA GLY A 263 -28.34 -4.45 15.77
C GLY A 263 -26.83 -4.66 15.95
N LYS A 264 -26.00 -3.61 15.68
CA LYS A 264 -24.53 -3.68 15.71
C LYS A 264 -23.93 -4.81 14.87
N ASP A 265 -24.70 -5.40 13.96
CA ASP A 265 -24.25 -6.42 13.04
C ASP A 265 -23.52 -5.76 11.88
N LYS A 266 -22.20 -5.64 12.00
CA LYS A 266 -21.32 -5.11 10.96
C LYS A 266 -20.95 -6.17 9.91
N SER A 267 -21.46 -7.40 10.01
CA SER A 267 -21.22 -8.42 9.00
C SER A 267 -21.79 -7.93 7.66
N LYS A 268 -20.97 -7.94 6.63
CA LYS A 268 -21.44 -7.66 5.27
C LYS A 268 -22.37 -8.79 4.82
N ALA A 269 -23.26 -8.48 3.87
CA ALA A 269 -24.25 -9.42 3.36
C ALA A 269 -23.66 -10.83 3.21
N ARG A 270 -24.23 -11.76 3.97
CA ARG A 270 -23.75 -13.14 4.04
C ARG A 270 -23.92 -13.79 2.69
N TRP A 271 -22.82 -14.21 2.11
CA TRP A 271 -22.86 -15.01 0.92
C TRP A 271 -23.11 -16.46 1.35
N ARG A 272 -24.27 -16.99 1.00
CA ARG A 272 -24.62 -18.39 1.27
C ARG A 272 -24.42 -19.21 0.02
N ILE A 273 -23.48 -20.13 0.06
CA ILE A 273 -23.24 -21.09 -1.01
C ILE A 273 -24.40 -22.06 -1.16
N GLU A 274 -25.00 -22.44 -0.05
CA GLU A 274 -26.12 -23.38 0.00
C GLU A 274 -27.26 -23.03 -0.96
N GLU A 275 -27.47 -21.75 -1.24
CA GLU A 275 -28.51 -21.28 -2.17
C GLU A 275 -28.05 -21.24 -3.64
N LYS A 276 -26.75 -21.45 -3.92
CA LYS A 276 -26.15 -21.23 -5.25
C LYS A 276 -25.47 -22.45 -5.86
N VAL A 277 -25.37 -23.55 -5.14
CA VAL A 277 -24.70 -24.74 -5.64
C VAL A 277 -25.69 -25.55 -6.46
N ASN A 278 -25.49 -25.60 -7.78
CA ASN A 278 -26.10 -26.57 -8.64
C ASN A 278 -25.34 -27.90 -8.46
N GLY A 279 -25.80 -28.77 -7.58
CA GLY A 279 -25.19 -30.08 -7.38
C GLY A 279 -25.24 -30.58 -5.93
N ASP A 280 -24.91 -31.83 -5.76
CA ASP A 280 -25.04 -32.58 -4.49
C ASP A 280 -23.89 -32.28 -3.48
N ASN A 281 -22.91 -31.39 -3.82
CA ASN A 281 -21.82 -31.06 -2.93
C ASN A 281 -21.89 -29.61 -2.43
N PRO A 282 -22.37 -29.37 -1.20
CA PRO A 282 -22.42 -28.04 -0.60
C PRO A 282 -21.03 -27.48 -0.30
N TYR A 283 -20.00 -28.32 -0.26
CA TYR A 283 -18.62 -27.96 0.02
C TYR A 283 -17.76 -27.82 -1.24
N ALA A 284 -18.34 -27.78 -2.42
CA ALA A 284 -17.61 -27.77 -3.69
C ALA A 284 -16.52 -26.68 -3.80
N LEU A 285 -16.76 -25.47 -3.27
CA LEU A 285 -15.78 -24.40 -3.25
C LEU A 285 -14.63 -24.69 -2.27
N TYR A 286 -14.93 -25.25 -1.11
CA TYR A 286 -13.96 -25.65 -0.11
C TYR A 286 -13.05 -26.77 -0.63
N ASP A 287 -13.63 -27.81 -1.22
CA ASP A 287 -12.88 -28.92 -1.83
C ASP A 287 -12.04 -28.45 -3.02
N TRP A 288 -12.57 -27.53 -3.81
CA TRP A 288 -11.82 -26.90 -4.89
C TRP A 288 -10.59 -26.16 -4.36
N TRP A 289 -10.71 -25.43 -3.23
CA TRP A 289 -9.57 -24.75 -2.63
C TRP A 289 -8.52 -25.73 -2.09
N LYS A 290 -8.93 -26.80 -1.43
CA LYS A 290 -8.01 -27.89 -1.01
C LYS A 290 -7.19 -28.41 -2.18
N LYS A 291 -7.84 -28.61 -3.33
CA LYS A 291 -7.15 -29.03 -4.55
C LYS A 291 -6.17 -27.96 -5.03
N LYS A 292 -6.56 -26.67 -5.03
CA LYS A 292 -5.70 -25.58 -5.45
C LYS A 292 -4.46 -25.40 -4.57
N VAL A 293 -4.59 -25.59 -3.28
CA VAL A 293 -3.44 -25.58 -2.36
C VAL A 293 -2.45 -26.70 -2.72
N ARG A 294 -2.93 -27.91 -2.99
CA ARG A 294 -2.05 -29.03 -3.41
C ARG A 294 -1.36 -28.79 -4.75
N GLU A 295 -2.02 -28.09 -5.66
CA GLU A 295 -1.49 -27.79 -7.00
C GLU A 295 -0.51 -26.60 -7.03
N GLY A 296 -0.67 -25.63 -6.13
CA GLY A 296 -0.01 -24.32 -6.29
C GLY A 296 0.53 -23.68 -5.03
N ALA A 297 0.55 -24.36 -3.88
CA ALA A 297 1.14 -23.78 -2.67
C ALA A 297 2.64 -23.52 -2.86
N ALA A 298 3.07 -22.32 -2.49
CA ALA A 298 4.45 -21.86 -2.61
C ALA A 298 5.05 -21.55 -1.22
N TYR A 299 6.37 -21.66 -1.11
CA TYR A 299 7.12 -21.14 0.02
C TYR A 299 6.75 -19.69 0.30
N ASN A 300 6.79 -19.21 1.49
CA ASN A 300 6.36 -17.88 1.94
C ASN A 300 4.84 -17.60 1.89
N HIS A 301 4.04 -18.49 1.27
CA HIS A 301 2.59 -18.31 1.17
C HIS A 301 1.79 -19.43 1.88
N ARG A 302 2.48 -20.36 2.55
CA ARG A 302 1.89 -21.54 3.20
C ARG A 302 0.82 -21.17 4.25
N TYR A 303 1.13 -20.20 5.10
CA TYR A 303 0.19 -19.67 6.10
C TYR A 303 -1.12 -19.20 5.45
N PHE A 304 -1.02 -18.44 4.38
CA PHE A 304 -2.19 -17.90 3.70
C PHE A 304 -3.00 -18.97 2.96
N CYS A 305 -2.39 -20.08 2.59
CA CYS A 305 -3.13 -21.22 2.04
C CYS A 305 -4.08 -21.82 3.07
N VAL A 306 -3.62 -21.99 4.32
CA VAL A 306 -4.44 -22.50 5.44
C VAL A 306 -5.43 -21.44 5.92
N MET A 307 -5.02 -20.18 6.00
CA MET A 307 -5.91 -19.07 6.32
C MET A 307 -7.10 -19.00 5.35
N CYS A 308 -6.85 -19.11 4.05
CA CYS A 308 -7.93 -19.13 3.06
C CYS A 308 -8.77 -20.41 3.12
N LEU A 309 -8.19 -21.55 3.54
CA LEU A 309 -8.94 -22.78 3.81
C LEU A 309 -9.98 -22.53 4.92
N ALA A 310 -9.57 -21.89 6.01
CA ALA A 310 -10.48 -21.52 7.11
C ALA A 310 -11.60 -20.58 6.62
N ILE A 311 -11.26 -19.55 5.83
CA ILE A 311 -12.24 -18.63 5.25
C ILE A 311 -13.25 -19.36 4.34
N TYR A 312 -12.78 -20.25 3.47
CA TYR A 312 -13.66 -21.04 2.60
C TYR A 312 -14.47 -22.09 3.38
N GLY A 313 -13.90 -22.64 4.46
CA GLY A 313 -14.62 -23.49 5.40
C GLY A 313 -15.82 -22.78 6.02
N ALA A 314 -15.59 -21.60 6.61
CA ALA A 314 -16.66 -20.78 7.17
C ALA A 314 -17.69 -20.35 6.10
N LYS A 315 -17.22 -20.03 4.91
CA LYS A 315 -18.07 -19.63 3.77
C LYS A 315 -18.98 -20.74 3.27
N CYS A 316 -18.53 -21.97 3.34
CA CYS A 316 -19.28 -23.18 2.93
C CYS A 316 -20.04 -23.83 4.08
N ASN A 317 -19.95 -23.29 5.31
CA ASN A 317 -20.47 -23.89 6.54
C ASN A 317 -19.92 -25.32 6.78
N VAL A 318 -18.66 -25.58 6.41
CA VAL A 318 -17.98 -26.83 6.76
C VAL A 318 -17.78 -26.84 8.29
N PRO A 319 -18.08 -27.94 8.99
CA PRO A 319 -17.83 -27.99 10.43
C PRO A 319 -16.42 -27.60 10.80
N GLN A 320 -16.23 -26.79 11.83
CA GLN A 320 -14.91 -26.30 12.22
C GLN A 320 -13.92 -27.43 12.47
N GLU A 321 -14.35 -28.50 13.17
CA GLU A 321 -13.55 -29.69 13.43
C GLU A 321 -13.02 -30.36 12.14
N GLN A 322 -13.82 -30.32 11.07
CA GLN A 322 -13.38 -30.84 9.75
C GLN A 322 -12.35 -29.92 9.12
N VAL A 323 -12.52 -28.60 9.24
CA VAL A 323 -11.54 -27.63 8.71
C VAL A 323 -10.22 -27.72 9.45
N GLU A 324 -10.24 -27.88 10.78
CA GLU A 324 -9.06 -28.11 11.61
C GLU A 324 -8.33 -29.39 11.19
N LYS A 325 -9.06 -30.50 11.08
CA LYS A 325 -8.50 -31.78 10.62
C LYS A 325 -7.83 -31.61 9.25
N ASP A 326 -8.51 -31.04 8.29
CA ASP A 326 -8.00 -30.81 6.93
C ASP A 326 -6.77 -29.89 6.92
N ALA A 327 -6.73 -28.87 7.80
CA ALA A 327 -5.58 -27.97 7.95
C ALA A 327 -4.35 -28.70 8.46
N TYR A 328 -4.49 -29.54 9.49
CA TYR A 328 -3.40 -30.36 9.99
C TYR A 328 -2.93 -31.41 8.98
N GLU A 329 -3.82 -31.98 8.18
CA GLU A 329 -3.46 -32.89 7.09
C GLU A 329 -2.60 -32.24 6.01
N PHE A 330 -2.63 -30.91 5.87
CA PHE A 330 -1.75 -30.17 4.96
C PHE A 330 -0.32 -29.97 5.49
N VAL A 331 -0.09 -30.04 6.80
CA VAL A 331 1.23 -29.75 7.40
C VAL A 331 2.37 -30.55 6.78
N PRO A 332 2.29 -31.88 6.61
CA PRO A 332 3.37 -32.66 5.98
C PRO A 332 3.65 -32.21 4.54
N PHE A 333 2.61 -31.93 3.78
CA PHE A 333 2.74 -31.42 2.41
C PHE A 333 3.38 -30.02 2.37
N LEU A 334 2.92 -29.11 3.22
CA LEU A 334 3.46 -27.75 3.29
C LEU A 334 4.92 -27.73 3.73
N ASN A 335 5.31 -28.66 4.62
CA ASN A 335 6.70 -28.85 5.02
C ASN A 335 7.57 -29.43 3.92
N SER A 336 7.02 -30.25 3.03
CA SER A 336 7.76 -30.77 1.88
C SER A 336 8.17 -29.69 0.87
N ILE A 337 7.50 -28.53 0.87
CA ILE A 337 7.81 -27.39 -0.01
C ILE A 337 9.15 -26.75 0.40
N ASN A 338 9.38 -26.61 1.70
CA ASN A 338 10.67 -26.15 2.26
C ASN A 338 10.94 -26.82 3.60
N PRO A 339 11.71 -27.92 3.63
CA PRO A 339 12.02 -28.62 4.87
C PRO A 339 12.90 -27.83 5.85
N SER A 340 13.65 -26.85 5.36
CA SER A 340 14.57 -26.05 6.19
C SER A 340 13.85 -25.06 7.10
N GLU A 341 12.60 -24.74 6.80
CA GLU A 341 11.78 -23.83 7.60
C GLU A 341 10.39 -24.47 7.81
N PRO A 342 10.20 -25.23 8.90
CA PRO A 342 8.98 -25.99 9.12
C PRO A 342 7.78 -25.06 9.35
N PHE A 343 6.65 -25.42 8.74
CA PHE A 343 5.35 -24.86 9.02
C PHE A 343 4.80 -25.56 10.27
N THR A 344 4.60 -24.81 11.35
CA THR A 344 4.35 -25.35 12.69
C THR A 344 2.86 -25.48 13.00
N GLU A 345 2.52 -26.23 14.04
CA GLU A 345 1.15 -26.30 14.56
C GLU A 345 0.63 -24.91 14.98
N SER A 346 1.48 -24.08 15.59
CA SER A 346 1.13 -22.70 15.94
C SER A 346 0.78 -21.83 14.72
N ASP A 347 1.39 -22.09 13.55
CA ASP A 347 1.02 -21.39 12.31
C ASP A 347 -0.36 -21.84 11.83
N VAL A 348 -0.69 -23.13 11.99
CA VAL A 348 -2.01 -23.66 11.67
C VAL A 348 -3.08 -23.05 12.58
N GLU A 349 -2.86 -23.05 13.89
CA GLU A 349 -3.78 -22.49 14.88
C GLU A 349 -4.08 -21.01 14.58
N SER A 350 -3.03 -20.23 14.34
CA SER A 350 -3.17 -18.82 13.99
C SER A 350 -3.94 -18.61 12.67
N ALA A 351 -3.71 -19.45 11.67
CA ALA A 351 -4.44 -19.38 10.41
C ALA A 351 -5.91 -19.76 10.56
N LEU A 352 -6.23 -20.70 11.45
CA LEU A 352 -7.59 -21.16 11.76
C LEU A 352 -8.43 -20.10 12.49
N GLU A 353 -7.83 -19.09 13.13
CA GLU A 353 -8.57 -17.95 13.69
C GLU A 353 -9.42 -17.21 12.64
N CYS A 354 -9.09 -17.38 11.36
CA CYS A 354 -9.85 -16.84 10.24
C CYS A 354 -11.10 -17.66 9.87
N TYR A 355 -11.42 -18.73 10.61
CA TYR A 355 -12.71 -19.41 10.49
C TYR A 355 -13.82 -18.54 11.10
N ASP A 356 -14.18 -17.49 10.37
CA ASP A 356 -15.17 -16.50 10.80
C ASP A 356 -15.92 -15.94 9.58
N HIS A 357 -17.25 -15.87 9.68
CA HIS A 357 -18.10 -15.33 8.61
C HIS A 357 -17.78 -13.87 8.24
N ARG A 358 -17.12 -13.10 9.10
CA ARG A 358 -16.66 -11.74 8.79
C ARG A 358 -15.70 -11.71 7.61
N TYR A 359 -14.91 -12.77 7.40
CA TYR A 359 -13.95 -12.89 6.31
C TYR A 359 -14.52 -13.50 5.02
N CYS A 360 -15.77 -13.99 5.03
CA CYS A 360 -16.37 -14.65 3.84
C CYS A 360 -16.52 -13.73 2.62
N THR A 361 -16.39 -12.42 2.78
CA THR A 361 -16.37 -11.43 1.68
C THR A 361 -14.96 -11.05 1.24
N PHE A 362 -13.93 -11.77 1.67
CA PHE A 362 -12.55 -11.51 1.30
C PHE A 362 -12.39 -11.57 -0.23
N PRO A 363 -11.85 -10.50 -0.88
CA PRO A 363 -11.84 -10.43 -2.33
C PRO A 363 -10.93 -11.48 -2.97
N ILE A 364 -11.37 -12.07 -4.08
CA ILE A 364 -10.58 -13.05 -4.85
C ILE A 364 -9.19 -12.49 -5.23
N LYS A 365 -9.12 -11.20 -5.61
CA LYS A 365 -7.84 -10.53 -5.93
C LYS A 365 -6.87 -10.57 -4.75
N ASP A 366 -7.37 -10.37 -3.53
CA ASP A 366 -6.55 -10.41 -2.34
C ASP A 366 -6.10 -11.84 -2.01
N ILE A 367 -7.00 -12.82 -2.16
CA ILE A 367 -6.66 -14.24 -1.99
C ILE A 367 -5.53 -14.66 -2.94
N GLU A 368 -5.61 -14.27 -4.23
CA GLU A 368 -4.54 -14.54 -5.21
C GLU A 368 -3.22 -13.93 -4.81
N VAL A 369 -3.24 -12.69 -4.31
CA VAL A 369 -2.03 -11.97 -3.91
C VAL A 369 -1.34 -12.63 -2.71
N ILE A 370 -2.11 -12.94 -1.65
CA ILE A 370 -1.53 -13.48 -0.41
C ILE A 370 -1.18 -14.95 -0.50
N SER A 371 -1.95 -15.76 -1.24
CA SER A 371 -1.69 -17.19 -1.40
C SER A 371 -0.74 -17.52 -2.56
N ALA A 372 -0.49 -16.57 -3.45
CA ALA A 372 0.19 -16.74 -4.74
C ALA A 372 -0.47 -17.80 -5.66
N ILE A 373 -1.70 -18.22 -5.36
CA ILE A 373 -2.45 -19.20 -6.15
C ILE A 373 -3.38 -18.46 -7.12
N PRO A 374 -3.21 -18.58 -8.44
CA PRO A 374 -4.08 -17.94 -9.42
C PRO A 374 -5.48 -18.57 -9.41
N ILE A 375 -6.50 -17.72 -9.33
CA ILE A 375 -7.90 -18.12 -9.34
C ILE A 375 -8.52 -17.76 -10.68
N PRO A 376 -8.86 -18.76 -11.53
CA PRO A 376 -9.47 -18.47 -12.82
C PRO A 376 -10.81 -17.76 -12.65
N ARG A 377 -10.99 -16.66 -13.39
CA ARG A 377 -12.23 -15.89 -13.34
C ARG A 377 -13.35 -16.63 -14.08
N ASN A 378 -14.58 -16.42 -13.62
CA ASN A 378 -15.76 -16.94 -14.32
C ASN A 378 -15.76 -16.49 -15.77
N LYS A 379 -16.12 -17.41 -16.67
CA LYS A 379 -16.22 -17.16 -18.09
C LYS A 379 -17.69 -16.95 -18.47
N ARG A 380 -17.96 -15.97 -19.33
CA ARG A 380 -19.25 -15.84 -20.01
C ARG A 380 -19.14 -16.44 -21.40
N ASN A 381 -20.05 -17.34 -21.75
CA ASN A 381 -20.04 -18.08 -23.03
C ASN A 381 -18.66 -18.73 -23.28
N GLY A 382 -18.06 -19.36 -22.26
CA GLY A 382 -16.79 -20.06 -22.35
C GLY A 382 -15.54 -19.15 -22.42
N ARG A 383 -15.68 -17.82 -22.31
CA ARG A 383 -14.58 -16.87 -22.44
C ARG A 383 -14.47 -15.91 -21.25
N PRO A 384 -13.28 -15.34 -20.97
CA PRO A 384 -13.10 -14.32 -19.93
C PRO A 384 -13.98 -13.09 -20.17
N GLN A 385 -14.48 -12.46 -19.11
CA GLN A 385 -15.36 -11.29 -19.16
C GLN A 385 -14.84 -10.18 -20.09
N LYS A 386 -13.55 -9.86 -20.02
CA LYS A 386 -12.92 -8.81 -20.86
C LYS A 386 -13.02 -9.15 -22.36
N THR A 387 -12.76 -10.41 -22.70
CA THR A 387 -12.89 -10.91 -24.09
C THR A 387 -14.33 -10.91 -24.55
N HIS A 388 -15.26 -11.35 -23.68
CA HIS A 388 -16.69 -11.33 -23.96
C HIS A 388 -17.19 -9.91 -24.25
N MET A 389 -16.80 -8.92 -23.41
CA MET A 389 -17.17 -7.52 -23.63
C MET A 389 -16.61 -6.94 -24.93
N LYS A 390 -15.36 -7.26 -25.27
CA LYS A 390 -14.77 -6.82 -26.55
C LYS A 390 -15.54 -7.37 -27.75
N ILE A 391 -15.90 -8.67 -27.72
CA ILE A 391 -16.64 -9.30 -28.81
C ILE A 391 -18.04 -8.68 -28.94
N ILE A 392 -18.76 -8.47 -27.81
CA ILE A 392 -20.08 -7.84 -27.85
C ILE A 392 -19.99 -6.42 -28.40
N SER A 393 -18.99 -5.63 -27.97
CA SER A 393 -18.79 -4.28 -28.51
C SER A 393 -18.54 -4.32 -30.02
N SER A 394 -17.62 -5.18 -30.47
CA SER A 394 -17.34 -5.32 -31.91
C SER A 394 -18.57 -5.78 -32.69
N THR A 395 -19.36 -6.73 -32.16
CA THR A 395 -20.58 -7.18 -32.80
C THR A 395 -21.61 -6.03 -32.91
N ARG A 396 -21.75 -5.23 -31.86
CA ARG A 396 -22.64 -4.06 -31.87
C ARG A 396 -22.19 -3.00 -32.87
N ASP A 397 -20.87 -2.71 -32.93
CA ASP A 397 -20.31 -1.74 -33.86
C ASP A 397 -20.51 -2.21 -35.34
N VAL A 398 -20.50 -3.51 -35.60
CA VAL A 398 -20.81 -4.07 -36.94
C VAL A 398 -22.30 -4.01 -37.25
N LEU A 399 -23.18 -4.36 -36.30
CA LEU A 399 -24.63 -4.36 -36.49
C LEU A 399 -25.24 -2.96 -36.52
N TYR A 400 -24.61 -2.03 -35.85
CA TYR A 400 -25.06 -0.65 -35.70
C TYR A 400 -23.89 0.33 -35.94
N PRO A 401 -23.45 0.49 -37.19
CA PRO A 401 -22.27 1.25 -37.56
C PRO A 401 -22.39 2.75 -37.21
N GLU A 402 -23.62 3.28 -37.23
CA GLU A 402 -23.91 4.67 -36.83
C GLU A 402 -23.98 4.86 -35.31
N GLY A 403 -23.75 3.82 -34.52
CA GLY A 403 -23.72 3.89 -33.06
C GLY A 403 -25.08 4.04 -32.39
N GLU A 404 -26.17 3.61 -33.01
CA GLU A 404 -27.55 3.73 -32.53
C GLU A 404 -27.78 3.01 -31.19
N TRP A 405 -26.94 2.01 -30.88
CA TRP A 405 -26.98 1.30 -29.61
C TRP A 405 -26.34 2.06 -28.44
N ARG A 406 -25.62 3.16 -28.76
CA ARG A 406 -25.02 4.01 -27.74
C ARG A 406 -26.06 5.02 -27.27
N ASN A 407 -26.24 5.10 -25.96
CA ASN A 407 -27.14 6.08 -25.37
C ASN A 407 -26.71 7.49 -25.84
N LYS A 408 -27.54 8.15 -26.62
CA LYS A 408 -27.31 9.53 -27.10
C LYS A 408 -27.22 10.53 -25.95
N ASP A 409 -27.75 10.17 -24.77
CA ASP A 409 -27.72 10.95 -23.53
C ASP A 409 -26.45 10.68 -22.68
N GLY A 410 -25.56 9.78 -23.13
CA GLY A 410 -24.23 9.61 -22.52
C GLY A 410 -23.43 10.91 -22.62
N ARG A 411 -22.66 11.22 -21.58
CA ARG A 411 -21.84 12.43 -21.54
C ARG A 411 -20.99 12.53 -22.82
N PRO A 412 -21.16 13.57 -23.65
CA PRO A 412 -20.40 13.69 -24.88
C PRO A 412 -18.90 13.71 -24.63
N VAL A 413 -18.14 13.02 -25.49
CA VAL A 413 -16.68 13.07 -25.45
C VAL A 413 -16.23 14.52 -25.55
N GLY A 414 -15.43 15.01 -24.60
CA GLY A 414 -14.95 16.39 -24.56
C GLY A 414 -15.86 17.39 -23.83
N SER A 415 -16.94 16.94 -23.16
CA SER A 415 -17.80 17.85 -22.39
C SER A 415 -17.12 18.55 -21.20
N GLY A 416 -15.88 18.17 -20.86
CA GLY A 416 -15.07 18.87 -19.84
C GLY A 416 -14.20 20.01 -20.38
N THR A 417 -13.96 20.06 -21.70
CA THR A 417 -13.06 21.05 -22.33
C THR A 417 -13.78 22.27 -22.91
N LYS A 418 -15.12 22.28 -22.91
CA LYS A 418 -15.90 23.35 -23.55
C LYS A 418 -15.91 24.68 -22.80
N GLU A 419 -15.62 24.66 -21.51
CA GLU A 419 -15.51 25.90 -20.72
C GLU A 419 -14.34 26.76 -21.20
N GLN A 420 -13.17 26.15 -21.36
CA GLN A 420 -11.97 26.84 -21.82
C GLN A 420 -12.15 27.38 -23.25
N ALA A 421 -12.67 26.54 -24.16
CA ALA A 421 -12.92 26.93 -25.55
C ALA A 421 -13.93 28.10 -25.65
N VAL A 422 -14.99 28.12 -24.82
CA VAL A 422 -15.96 29.23 -24.79
C VAL A 422 -15.30 30.50 -24.30
N ARG A 423 -14.47 30.42 -23.26
CA ARG A 423 -13.78 31.58 -22.69
C ARG A 423 -12.73 32.14 -23.63
N GLU A 424 -11.91 31.32 -24.25
CA GLU A 424 -10.90 31.72 -25.22
C GLU A 424 -11.54 32.40 -26.42
N TYR A 425 -12.66 31.86 -26.93
CA TYR A 425 -13.38 32.45 -28.04
C TYR A 425 -14.00 33.81 -27.67
N MET A 426 -14.55 33.97 -26.46
CA MET A 426 -15.09 35.23 -25.97
C MET A 426 -14.01 36.31 -25.79
N VAL A 427 -12.81 35.91 -25.34
CA VAL A 427 -11.69 36.86 -25.22
C VAL A 427 -11.21 37.29 -26.61
N ALA A 428 -11.16 36.38 -27.56
CA ALA A 428 -10.74 36.66 -28.93
C ALA A 428 -11.80 37.46 -29.75
N HIS A 429 -13.08 37.34 -29.36
CA HIS A 429 -14.22 37.98 -30.05
C HIS A 429 -15.18 38.64 -29.06
N PRO A 430 -14.80 39.76 -28.44
CA PRO A 430 -15.59 40.41 -27.38
C PRO A 430 -17.00 40.82 -27.80
N GLU A 431 -17.19 41.14 -29.10
CA GLU A 431 -18.48 41.60 -29.67
C GLU A 431 -19.38 40.45 -30.16
N ALA A 432 -18.88 39.18 -30.08
CA ALA A 432 -19.66 38.07 -30.59
C ALA A 432 -20.88 37.76 -29.72
N SER A 433 -22.02 37.61 -30.36
CA SER A 433 -23.27 37.23 -29.68
C SER A 433 -23.18 35.75 -29.19
N VAL A 434 -23.96 35.45 -28.13
CA VAL A 434 -24.05 34.06 -27.61
C VAL A 434 -24.43 33.05 -28.70
N SER A 435 -25.21 33.46 -29.68
CA SER A 435 -25.61 32.62 -30.81
C SER A 435 -24.45 32.33 -31.76
N GLU A 436 -23.60 33.29 -32.02
CA GLU A 436 -22.41 33.17 -32.86
C GLU A 436 -21.36 32.29 -32.16
N ILE A 437 -21.11 32.51 -30.87
CA ILE A 437 -20.22 31.69 -30.05
C ILE A 437 -20.70 30.24 -30.04
N ALA A 438 -22.00 30.03 -29.80
CA ALA A 438 -22.58 28.67 -29.78
C ALA A 438 -22.42 27.96 -31.12
N LYS A 439 -22.62 28.67 -32.24
CA LYS A 439 -22.47 28.15 -33.59
C LYS A 439 -21.01 27.89 -33.95
N ALA A 440 -20.11 28.80 -33.63
CA ALA A 440 -18.67 28.65 -33.92
C ALA A 440 -18.03 27.49 -33.18
N LEU A 441 -18.41 27.26 -31.94
CA LEU A 441 -17.85 26.20 -31.08
C LEU A 441 -18.65 24.89 -31.08
N GLY A 442 -19.77 24.83 -31.82
CA GLY A 442 -20.64 23.65 -31.85
C GLY A 442 -21.22 23.31 -30.47
N VAL A 443 -21.53 24.33 -29.65
CA VAL A 443 -22.07 24.14 -28.29
C VAL A 443 -23.51 24.71 -28.22
N SER A 444 -24.26 24.29 -27.21
CA SER A 444 -25.60 24.85 -26.97
C SER A 444 -25.51 26.25 -26.36
N ARG A 445 -26.49 27.14 -26.66
CA ARG A 445 -26.59 28.46 -26.05
C ARG A 445 -26.57 28.42 -24.51
N PRO A 446 -27.28 27.50 -23.83
CA PRO A 446 -27.16 27.35 -22.37
C PRO A 446 -25.72 27.06 -21.89
N THR A 447 -24.91 26.37 -22.69
CA THR A 447 -23.48 26.12 -22.36
C THR A 447 -22.68 27.42 -22.40
N VAL A 448 -22.92 28.30 -23.36
CA VAL A 448 -22.27 29.61 -23.44
C VAL A 448 -22.69 30.49 -22.26
N TYR A 449 -24.00 30.58 -21.96
CA TYR A 449 -24.50 31.33 -20.80
C TYR A 449 -23.88 30.83 -19.47
N LYS A 450 -23.70 29.55 -19.31
CA LYS A 450 -23.09 28.94 -18.10
C LYS A 450 -21.70 29.49 -17.81
N TYR A 451 -20.96 29.87 -18.84
CA TYR A 451 -19.56 30.29 -18.73
C TYR A 451 -19.34 31.79 -19.01
N LYS A 452 -20.36 32.50 -19.47
CA LYS A 452 -20.29 33.91 -19.83
C LYS A 452 -20.00 34.86 -18.66
N ASP A 453 -20.56 34.57 -17.48
CA ASP A 453 -20.48 35.45 -16.31
C ASP A 453 -19.34 35.10 -15.34
N LYS A 454 -18.46 34.18 -15.73
CA LYS A 454 -17.28 33.85 -14.93
C LYS A 454 -16.08 34.64 -15.45
N GLU A 455 -15.47 35.45 -14.60
CA GLU A 455 -14.25 36.18 -14.94
C GLU A 455 -13.16 35.21 -15.47
N PRO A 456 -12.41 35.62 -16.52
CA PRO A 456 -11.29 34.84 -17.01
C PRO A 456 -10.23 34.74 -15.91
N VAL A 457 -9.88 33.56 -15.53
CA VAL A 457 -8.69 33.31 -14.68
C VAL A 457 -7.50 33.81 -15.51
N LYS A 458 -6.89 34.92 -15.13
CA LYS A 458 -5.59 35.31 -15.65
C LYS A 458 -4.63 34.20 -15.28
N MET A 459 -4.23 33.43 -16.25
CA MET A 459 -3.06 32.57 -16.09
C MET A 459 -1.85 33.50 -16.03
N GLU A 460 -1.34 33.74 -14.82
CA GLU A 460 0.02 34.27 -14.68
C GLU A 460 0.94 33.26 -15.37
N GLU A 461 1.81 33.74 -16.26
CA GLU A 461 2.84 32.89 -16.80
C GLU A 461 3.65 32.35 -15.63
N PRO A 462 3.81 31.04 -15.51
CA PRO A 462 4.51 30.46 -14.38
C PRO A 462 5.94 31.01 -14.36
N THR A 463 6.28 31.71 -13.30
CA THR A 463 7.63 32.24 -13.09
C THR A 463 8.56 31.07 -12.82
N LYS A 464 9.62 30.95 -13.61
CA LYS A 464 10.69 29.99 -13.34
C LYS A 464 11.37 30.32 -12.01
N ILE A 465 11.60 29.30 -11.21
CA ILE A 465 12.31 29.37 -9.93
C ILE A 465 13.60 28.56 -10.11
N ASP A 466 14.73 29.21 -9.87
CA ASP A 466 16.03 28.57 -9.96
C ASP A 466 16.52 28.18 -8.55
N TYR A 467 17.02 26.96 -8.41
CA TYR A 467 17.60 26.46 -7.17
C TYR A 467 19.04 26.02 -7.41
N MET A 468 19.96 26.46 -6.53
CA MET A 468 21.31 25.93 -6.47
C MET A 468 21.39 24.88 -5.37
N VAL A 469 21.58 23.63 -5.75
CA VAL A 469 21.59 22.49 -4.84
C VAL A 469 22.98 21.91 -4.74
N LYS A 470 23.48 21.74 -3.51
CA LYS A 470 24.77 21.08 -3.24
C LYS A 470 24.52 19.62 -2.87
N LEU A 471 25.01 18.71 -3.69
CA LEU A 471 24.92 17.27 -3.46
C LEU A 471 25.92 16.80 -2.39
N GLN A 472 25.73 15.58 -1.88
CA GLN A 472 26.57 15.01 -0.81
C GLN A 472 28.05 14.86 -1.21
N ASP A 473 28.35 14.66 -2.48
CA ASP A 473 29.70 14.61 -3.03
C ASP A 473 30.36 16.00 -3.20
N GLY A 474 29.65 17.07 -2.81
CA GLY A 474 30.07 18.45 -2.93
C GLY A 474 29.76 19.11 -4.27
N THR A 475 29.19 18.39 -5.22
CA THR A 475 28.80 18.93 -6.53
C THR A 475 27.66 19.93 -6.38
N GLU A 476 27.79 21.11 -7.01
CA GLU A 476 26.73 22.11 -7.05
C GLU A 476 25.98 22.01 -8.39
N VAL A 477 24.67 21.84 -8.32
CA VAL A 477 23.79 21.65 -9.48
C VAL A 477 22.70 22.70 -9.48
N MET A 478 22.58 23.46 -10.57
CA MET A 478 21.46 24.37 -10.77
C MET A 478 20.28 23.62 -11.39
N ILE A 479 19.10 23.70 -10.78
CA ILE A 479 17.85 23.17 -11.30
C ILE A 479 16.81 24.27 -11.47
N GLU A 480 15.91 24.12 -12.44
CA GLU A 480 14.82 25.05 -12.74
C GLU A 480 13.48 24.35 -12.49
N SER A 481 12.53 25.05 -11.87
CA SER A 481 11.16 24.54 -11.70
C SER A 481 10.12 25.62 -11.96
N MET A 482 8.96 25.20 -12.44
CA MET A 482 7.79 26.07 -12.65
C MET A 482 6.88 26.14 -11.40
N LYS A 483 7.22 25.43 -10.35
CA LYS A 483 6.52 25.43 -9.05
C LYS A 483 7.55 25.41 -7.92
N PRO A 484 7.19 25.90 -6.73
CA PRO A 484 8.03 25.74 -5.54
C PRO A 484 8.31 24.25 -5.29
N LEU A 485 9.58 23.91 -4.99
CA LEU A 485 10.05 22.57 -4.69
C LEU A 485 10.45 22.48 -3.22
N SER A 486 10.10 21.36 -2.56
CA SER A 486 10.65 20.99 -1.25
C SER A 486 12.15 20.69 -1.37
N GLU A 487 12.89 20.71 -0.25
CA GLU A 487 14.32 20.37 -0.23
C GLU A 487 14.60 18.98 -0.81
N TYR A 488 13.75 18.00 -0.49
CA TYR A 488 13.81 16.65 -1.06
C TYR A 488 13.67 16.63 -2.60
N GLU A 489 12.69 17.37 -3.14
CA GLU A 489 12.47 17.44 -4.59
C GLU A 489 13.64 18.15 -5.28
N GLN A 490 14.20 19.20 -4.66
CA GLN A 490 15.38 19.91 -5.16
C GLN A 490 16.58 18.96 -5.25
N GLU A 491 16.90 18.27 -4.14
CA GLU A 491 18.02 17.33 -4.08
C GLU A 491 17.85 16.17 -5.09
N ARG A 492 16.63 15.60 -5.18
CA ARG A 492 16.30 14.56 -6.14
C ARG A 492 16.52 15.01 -7.59
N MET A 493 16.01 16.19 -7.95
CA MET A 493 16.17 16.75 -9.30
C MET A 493 17.64 17.06 -9.62
N ALA A 494 18.38 17.57 -8.64
CA ALA A 494 19.80 17.84 -8.79
C ALA A 494 20.61 16.56 -9.03
N ARG A 495 20.34 15.48 -8.30
CA ARG A 495 20.98 14.17 -8.54
C ARG A 495 20.69 13.62 -9.92
N LEU A 496 19.44 13.65 -10.37
CA LEU A 496 19.05 13.22 -11.71
C LEU A 496 19.78 14.02 -12.80
N LYS A 497 19.86 15.33 -12.63
CA LYS A 497 20.57 16.19 -13.57
C LYS A 497 22.07 15.89 -13.61
N ALA A 498 22.72 15.76 -12.45
CA ALA A 498 24.13 15.38 -12.35
C ALA A 498 24.41 14.03 -13.01
N TYR A 499 23.54 13.05 -12.79
CA TYR A 499 23.62 11.73 -13.44
C TYR A 499 23.51 11.83 -14.95
N GLN A 500 22.52 12.57 -15.46
CA GLN A 500 22.35 12.78 -16.91
C GLN A 500 23.56 13.46 -17.55
N GLU A 501 24.11 14.49 -16.89
CA GLU A 501 25.31 15.18 -17.37
C GLU A 501 26.54 14.27 -17.37
N ARG A 502 26.69 13.42 -16.34
CA ARG A 502 27.75 12.42 -16.27
C ARG A 502 27.62 11.39 -17.40
N MET A 503 26.43 10.85 -17.61
CA MET A 503 26.17 9.88 -18.69
C MET A 503 26.41 10.49 -20.08
N ALA A 504 25.98 11.73 -20.31
CA ALA A 504 26.23 12.43 -21.55
C ALA A 504 27.73 12.64 -21.81
N LYS A 505 28.54 12.93 -20.78
CA LYS A 505 30.00 13.01 -20.89
C LYS A 505 30.63 11.66 -21.25
N ILE A 506 30.16 10.56 -20.62
CA ILE A 506 30.63 9.20 -20.91
C ILE A 506 30.33 8.81 -22.37
N GLU A 507 29.09 9.05 -22.82
CA GLU A 507 28.71 8.81 -24.23
C GLU A 507 29.53 9.63 -25.23
N ALA A 508 29.88 10.87 -24.89
CA ALA A 508 30.71 11.75 -25.71
C ALA A 508 32.17 11.32 -25.75
N THR A 509 32.69 10.62 -24.74
CA THR A 509 34.08 10.14 -24.65
C THR A 509 34.29 8.75 -25.27
N GLY A 510 33.21 8.03 -25.67
CA GLY A 510 33.28 6.72 -26.31
C GLY A 510 33.79 5.57 -25.43
N VAL A 511 33.76 5.74 -24.09
CA VAL A 511 34.13 4.69 -23.14
C VAL A 511 33.00 3.67 -23.07
N GLU A 512 33.29 2.38 -23.21
CA GLU A 512 32.28 1.32 -23.11
C GLU A 512 31.71 1.23 -21.69
N LYS A 513 30.40 1.02 -21.61
CA LYS A 513 29.65 0.92 -20.32
C LYS A 513 30.13 -0.19 -19.39
N SER A 514 30.91 -1.16 -19.88
CA SER A 514 31.47 -2.27 -19.12
C SER A 514 32.55 -1.88 -18.10
N ASP A 515 33.20 -0.74 -18.29
CA ASP A 515 34.39 -0.36 -17.50
C ASP A 515 34.04 0.50 -16.24
N ILE A 516 32.76 0.68 -15.97
CA ILE A 516 32.26 1.60 -14.93
C ILE A 516 31.52 0.87 -13.79
N ILE A 517 31.34 -0.46 -13.93
CA ILE A 517 30.62 -1.28 -12.92
C ILE A 517 31.61 -2.27 -12.28
N ASP A 518 32.65 -1.75 -11.67
CA ASP A 518 33.47 -2.49 -10.67
C ASP A 518 33.46 -1.76 -9.32
#